data_9417a1ceff2d5ea6fd411bcf17ca3169
#
_entry.id   9417a1ceff2d5ea6fd411bcf17ca3169
#
_cell.length_a   1.000
_cell.length_b   1.000
_cell.length_c   1.000
_cell.angle_alpha   90.00
_cell.angle_beta   90.00
_cell.angle_gamma   90.00
#
_symmetry.space_group_name_H-M   'P 1'
#
loop_
_entity.id
_entity.type
_entity.pdbx_description
1 polymer ?
#
loop_
_entity_poly.entity_id
_entity_poly.type
_entity_poly.pdbx_seq_one_letter_code
_entity_poly.pdbx_strand_id
1 'polypeptide(L)'
;MLEDAGLTVSPHKCFVGYHSLKILGQLVDRFGVTTTAERADAILRQTYPKTLDKLEYFLGACGFNRHLVPYYAQITGPLQTLKTSLFKNAPKSGTSRRRFAESTQLPEPSDAQRKSFELIKRIIGSRETMSHPDYDLPFYWYIDGSKQYGYGIGVYQDDPSSKYPANSRLKQKPVLFLLQELKAAEKNYWRTELEAGGLVWRYRSSFILWKD
;
A
#
# COMPACT_ATOMS: atom_id res chain seq x y z
N MET A 1 24.25 -23.67 -8.09
CA MET A 1 22.92 -22.98 -8.13
C MET A 1 23.00 -21.52 -8.57
N LEU A 2 23.72 -20.59 -7.90
CA LEU A 2 23.82 -19.19 -8.39
C LEU A 2 24.73 -19.09 -9.62
N GLU A 3 25.84 -19.82 -9.63
CA GLU A 3 26.75 -19.90 -10.76
C GLU A 3 26.10 -20.52 -12.01
N ASP A 4 25.26 -21.55 -11.81
CA ASP A 4 24.51 -22.19 -12.91
C ASP A 4 23.50 -21.23 -13.56
N ALA A 5 23.02 -20.23 -12.80
CA ALA A 5 22.14 -19.16 -13.25
C ALA A 5 22.91 -17.94 -13.82
N GLY A 6 24.25 -18.00 -13.92
CA GLY A 6 25.07 -16.87 -14.34
C GLY A 6 25.07 -15.67 -13.39
N LEU A 7 24.71 -15.88 -12.11
CA LEU A 7 24.65 -14.84 -11.09
C LEU A 7 25.91 -14.85 -10.23
N THR A 8 26.49 -13.66 -10.00
CA THR A 8 27.63 -13.47 -9.10
C THR A 8 27.19 -12.77 -7.82
N VAL A 9 27.74 -13.20 -6.69
CA VAL A 9 27.49 -12.62 -5.38
C VAL A 9 28.64 -11.72 -4.99
N SER A 10 28.34 -10.50 -4.54
CA SER A 10 29.35 -9.60 -3.97
C SER A 10 29.34 -9.75 -2.45
N PRO A 11 30.36 -10.32 -1.82
CA PRO A 11 30.41 -10.55 -0.37
C PRO A 11 30.21 -9.26 0.45
N HIS A 12 30.74 -8.14 -0.03
CA HIS A 12 30.61 -6.82 0.64
C HIS A 12 29.19 -6.26 0.64
N LYS A 13 28.27 -6.84 -0.17
CA LYS A 13 26.86 -6.45 -0.23
C LYS A 13 25.94 -7.52 0.39
N CYS A 14 26.53 -8.55 0.99
CA CYS A 14 25.79 -9.62 1.64
C CYS A 14 25.73 -9.38 3.15
N PHE A 15 24.53 -9.42 3.69
CA PHE A 15 24.29 -9.26 5.11
C PHE A 15 23.64 -10.56 5.64
N VAL A 16 24.39 -11.30 6.43
CA VAL A 16 23.97 -12.62 6.95
C VAL A 16 23.97 -12.56 8.48
N GLY A 17 22.87 -13.03 9.10
CA GLY A 17 22.76 -13.11 10.56
C GLY A 17 22.46 -11.79 11.26
N TYR A 18 22.04 -10.75 10.56
CA TYR A 18 21.61 -9.48 11.15
C TYR A 18 20.21 -9.58 11.76
N HIS A 19 20.03 -8.99 12.95
CA HIS A 19 18.72 -8.95 13.63
C HIS A 19 17.69 -8.09 12.89
N SER A 20 18.14 -7.06 12.18
CA SER A 20 17.32 -6.21 11.33
C SER A 20 18.13 -5.68 10.16
N LEU A 21 17.47 -5.48 9.03
CA LEU A 21 18.11 -4.99 7.81
C LEU A 21 17.22 -3.98 7.08
N LYS A 22 17.83 -2.89 6.60
CA LYS A 22 17.15 -1.96 5.70
C LYS A 22 17.26 -2.45 4.25
N ILE A 23 16.14 -2.86 3.67
CA ILE A 23 16.05 -3.38 2.29
C ILE A 23 15.08 -2.50 1.51
N LEU A 24 15.52 -1.89 0.42
CA LEU A 24 14.70 -1.06 -0.47
C LEU A 24 13.90 0.03 0.27
N GLY A 25 14.42 0.52 1.42
CA GLY A 25 13.78 1.54 2.25
C GLY A 25 12.69 1.03 3.18
N GLN A 26 12.65 -0.27 3.41
CA GLN A 26 11.89 -0.93 4.46
C GLN A 26 12.84 -1.49 5.51
N LEU A 27 12.38 -1.60 6.73
CA LEU A 27 13.06 -2.31 7.81
C LEU A 27 12.43 -3.69 7.90
N VAL A 28 13.27 -4.71 7.78
CA VAL A 28 12.89 -6.12 7.92
C VAL A 28 13.60 -6.68 9.13
N ASP A 29 12.86 -7.28 10.04
CA ASP A 29 13.39 -7.95 11.23
C ASP A 29 12.60 -9.24 11.52
N ARG A 30 12.85 -9.87 12.65
CA ARG A 30 12.16 -11.10 13.05
C ARG A 30 10.66 -10.94 13.28
N PHE A 31 10.16 -9.74 13.48
CA PHE A 31 8.74 -9.47 13.71
C PHE A 31 7.97 -9.22 12.42
N GLY A 32 8.66 -8.75 11.37
CA GLY A 32 8.03 -8.48 10.09
C GLY A 32 8.70 -7.38 9.28
N VAL A 33 7.88 -6.66 8.53
CA VAL A 33 8.29 -5.58 7.62
C VAL A 33 7.58 -4.30 7.99
N THR A 34 8.33 -3.22 8.13
CA THR A 34 7.78 -1.86 8.38
C THR A 34 8.52 -0.81 7.55
N THR A 35 7.97 0.40 7.46
CA THR A 35 8.71 1.52 6.84
C THR A 35 9.84 2.00 7.75
N THR A 36 10.92 2.55 7.18
CA THR A 36 11.99 3.14 7.98
C THR A 36 11.53 4.43 8.66
N ALA A 37 12.13 4.75 9.82
CA ALA A 37 11.81 5.97 10.57
C ALA A 37 12.00 7.22 9.70
N GLU A 38 13.09 7.29 8.96
CA GLU A 38 13.42 8.44 8.11
C GLU A 38 12.34 8.68 7.04
N ARG A 39 11.78 7.60 6.45
CA ARG A 39 10.69 7.72 5.47
C ARG A 39 9.37 8.12 6.11
N ALA A 40 9.02 7.51 7.24
CA ALA A 40 7.82 7.88 7.99
C ALA A 40 7.87 9.35 8.39
N ASP A 41 8.98 9.81 8.95
CA ASP A 41 9.19 11.19 9.33
C ASP A 41 9.15 12.16 8.13
N ALA A 42 9.73 11.76 6.99
CA ALA A 42 9.66 12.57 5.76
C ALA A 42 8.22 12.76 5.28
N ILE A 43 7.35 11.76 5.43
CA ILE A 43 5.92 11.86 5.10
C ILE A 43 5.17 12.68 6.17
N LEU A 44 5.47 12.46 7.45
CA LEU A 44 4.83 13.20 8.56
C LEU A 44 5.08 14.70 8.50
N ARG A 45 6.29 15.12 8.10
CA ARG A 45 6.66 16.54 7.99
C ARG A 45 6.06 17.26 6.78
N GLN A 46 5.49 16.54 5.84
CA GLN A 46 4.88 17.18 4.67
C GLN A 46 3.65 17.99 5.05
N THR A 47 3.57 19.21 4.54
CA THR A 47 2.37 20.06 4.58
C THR A 47 1.47 19.73 3.40
N TYR A 48 0.20 20.15 3.46
CA TYR A 48 -0.71 19.95 2.33
C TYR A 48 -0.11 20.56 1.06
N PRO A 49 -0.04 19.81 -0.04
CA PRO A 49 0.60 20.26 -1.27
C PRO A 49 -0.11 21.47 -1.87
N LYS A 50 0.64 22.43 -2.38
CA LYS A 50 0.10 23.63 -3.05
C LYS A 50 0.05 23.48 -4.57
N THR A 51 0.84 22.58 -5.15
CA THR A 51 0.98 22.37 -6.58
C THR A 51 0.75 20.90 -6.95
N LEU A 52 0.39 20.66 -8.21
CA LEU A 52 0.04 19.32 -8.69
C LEU A 52 1.25 18.36 -8.66
N ASP A 53 2.46 18.87 -8.93
CA ASP A 53 3.70 18.07 -8.81
C ASP A 53 3.94 17.60 -7.38
N LYS A 54 3.72 18.48 -6.38
CA LYS A 54 3.85 18.12 -4.96
C LYS A 54 2.79 17.13 -4.52
N LEU A 55 1.57 17.23 -5.06
CA LEU A 55 0.54 16.23 -4.81
C LEU A 55 0.92 14.87 -5.42
N GLU A 56 1.43 14.87 -6.66
CA GLU A 56 1.90 13.64 -7.32
C GLU A 56 3.07 13.02 -6.55
N TYR A 57 4.04 13.83 -6.11
CA TYR A 57 5.16 13.40 -5.28
C TYR A 57 4.69 12.77 -3.95
N PHE A 58 3.78 13.44 -3.22
CA PHE A 58 3.21 12.94 -1.97
C PHE A 58 2.52 11.59 -2.17
N LEU A 59 1.65 11.49 -3.17
CA LEU A 59 0.94 10.24 -3.48
C LEU A 59 1.90 9.13 -3.92
N GLY A 60 2.97 9.47 -4.63
CA GLY A 60 4.04 8.52 -5.00
C GLY A 60 4.79 8.00 -3.77
N ALA A 61 5.16 8.89 -2.85
CA ALA A 61 5.84 8.53 -1.60
C ALA A 61 4.96 7.64 -0.69
N CYS A 62 3.66 7.96 -0.59
CA CYS A 62 2.70 7.11 0.12
C CYS A 62 2.47 5.78 -0.59
N GLY A 63 2.42 5.79 -1.94
CA GLY A 63 2.18 4.62 -2.78
C GLY A 63 3.26 3.54 -2.65
N PHE A 64 4.49 3.93 -2.35
CA PHE A 64 5.56 2.99 -2.02
C PHE A 64 5.21 2.12 -0.80
N ASN A 65 4.51 2.69 0.19
CA ASN A 65 4.11 2.01 1.42
C ASN A 65 2.68 1.43 1.34
N ARG A 66 2.04 1.38 0.18
CA ARG A 66 0.62 0.98 0.03
C ARG A 66 0.31 -0.41 0.59
N HIS A 67 1.28 -1.32 0.54
CA HIS A 67 1.15 -2.70 1.05
C HIS A 67 1.18 -2.76 2.60
N LEU A 68 1.60 -1.67 3.26
CA LEU A 68 1.56 -1.50 4.72
C LEU A 68 0.31 -0.75 5.19
N VAL A 69 -0.57 -0.33 4.28
CA VAL A 69 -1.72 0.53 4.59
C VAL A 69 -3.02 -0.18 4.23
N PRO A 70 -3.86 -0.50 5.22
CA PRO A 70 -5.18 -1.06 4.96
C PRO A 70 -6.03 -0.05 4.18
N TYR A 71 -6.82 -0.53 3.22
CA TYR A 71 -7.75 0.30 2.44
C TYR A 71 -7.10 1.52 1.76
N TYR A 72 -5.83 1.40 1.34
CA TYR A 72 -5.04 2.49 0.77
C TYR A 72 -5.78 3.27 -0.33
N ALA A 73 -6.45 2.57 -1.26
CA ALA A 73 -7.18 3.20 -2.36
C ALA A 73 -8.36 4.04 -1.87
N GLN A 74 -9.10 3.57 -0.86
CA GLN A 74 -10.22 4.33 -0.26
C GLN A 74 -9.70 5.56 0.47
N ILE A 75 -8.65 5.41 1.26
CA ILE A 75 -8.04 6.51 2.02
C ILE A 75 -7.51 7.60 1.08
N THR A 76 -6.79 7.22 0.02
CA THR A 76 -6.18 8.18 -0.90
C THR A 76 -7.11 8.62 -2.03
N GLY A 77 -8.29 8.00 -2.19
CA GLY A 77 -9.24 8.25 -3.27
C GLY A 77 -9.57 9.73 -3.52
N PRO A 78 -9.90 10.55 -2.52
CA PRO A 78 -10.18 11.97 -2.70
C PRO A 78 -9.00 12.75 -3.32
N LEU A 79 -7.77 12.40 -2.93
CA LEU A 79 -6.54 13.01 -3.48
C LEU A 79 -6.20 12.49 -4.88
N GLN A 80 -6.41 11.20 -5.14
CA GLN A 80 -6.23 10.60 -6.46
C GLN A 80 -7.22 11.17 -7.48
N THR A 81 -8.48 11.37 -7.08
CA THR A 81 -9.52 11.98 -7.91
C THR A 81 -9.14 13.42 -8.27
N LEU A 82 -8.70 14.22 -7.30
CA LEU A 82 -8.19 15.58 -7.55
C LEU A 82 -7.02 15.56 -8.54
N LYS A 83 -6.01 14.72 -8.30
CA LYS A 83 -4.86 14.57 -9.19
C LYS A 83 -5.32 14.24 -10.62
N THR A 84 -6.17 13.24 -10.78
CA THR A 84 -6.65 12.77 -12.09
C THR A 84 -7.44 13.85 -12.82
N SER A 85 -8.30 14.58 -12.11
CA SER A 85 -9.09 15.67 -12.71
C SER A 85 -8.20 16.79 -13.26
N LEU A 86 -7.16 17.17 -12.53
CA LEU A 86 -6.22 18.22 -12.94
C LEU A 86 -5.32 17.77 -14.10
N PHE A 87 -4.93 16.51 -14.14
CA PHE A 87 -4.15 15.96 -15.26
C PHE A 87 -4.96 15.69 -16.52
N LYS A 88 -6.28 15.79 -16.50
CA LYS A 88 -7.14 15.48 -17.67
C LYS A 88 -6.75 16.27 -18.92
N ASN A 89 -6.34 17.53 -18.75
CA ASN A 89 -5.95 18.44 -19.83
C ASN A 89 -4.43 18.62 -19.95
N ALA A 90 -3.64 17.82 -19.22
CA ALA A 90 -2.19 17.93 -19.24
C ALA A 90 -1.59 17.29 -20.51
N PRO A 91 -0.40 17.73 -20.94
CA PRO A 91 0.39 17.03 -21.95
C PRO A 91 0.66 15.57 -21.51
N LYS A 92 0.64 14.65 -22.49
CA LYS A 92 0.70 13.20 -22.21
C LYS A 92 2.02 12.74 -21.59
N SER A 93 3.13 13.38 -21.87
CA SER A 93 4.45 12.94 -21.40
C SER A 93 5.53 14.03 -21.43
N GLY A 94 6.69 13.72 -20.91
CA GLY A 94 7.90 14.50 -21.04
C GLY A 94 7.98 15.76 -20.17
N THR A 95 8.88 16.65 -20.56
CA THR A 95 9.18 17.90 -19.84
C THR A 95 7.96 18.82 -19.78
N SER A 96 7.10 18.82 -20.81
CA SER A 96 5.88 19.63 -20.85
C SER A 96 4.88 19.22 -19.77
N ARG A 97 4.70 17.91 -19.54
CA ARG A 97 3.84 17.40 -18.47
C ARG A 97 4.36 17.81 -17.08
N ARG A 98 5.67 17.72 -16.90
CA ARG A 98 6.31 18.14 -15.64
C ARG A 98 6.14 19.63 -15.38
N ARG A 99 6.43 20.49 -16.38
CA ARG A 99 6.21 21.95 -16.25
C ARG A 99 4.75 22.29 -15.97
N PHE A 100 3.81 21.61 -16.62
CA PHE A 100 2.39 21.77 -16.34
C PHE A 100 2.07 21.46 -14.88
N ALA A 101 2.56 20.34 -14.33
CA ALA A 101 2.32 19.96 -12.95
C ALA A 101 2.96 20.95 -11.95
N GLU A 102 4.15 21.44 -12.22
CA GLU A 102 4.86 22.43 -11.40
C GLU A 102 4.13 23.80 -11.37
N SER A 103 3.52 24.21 -12.49
CA SER A 103 2.79 25.49 -12.61
C SER A 103 1.33 25.42 -12.15
N THR A 104 0.72 24.23 -12.10
CA THR A 104 -0.68 24.06 -11.72
C THR A 104 -0.85 24.14 -10.21
N GLN A 105 -1.50 25.22 -9.74
CA GLN A 105 -1.86 25.39 -8.33
C GLN A 105 -3.07 24.51 -7.99
N LEU A 106 -3.06 23.91 -6.81
CA LEU A 106 -4.21 23.17 -6.31
C LEU A 106 -5.29 24.14 -5.79
N PRO A 107 -6.57 23.81 -5.98
CA PRO A 107 -7.65 24.54 -5.33
C PRO A 107 -7.61 24.33 -3.81
N GLU A 108 -8.36 25.15 -3.08
CA GLU A 108 -8.56 24.92 -1.64
C GLU A 108 -9.07 23.49 -1.40
N PRO A 109 -8.42 22.74 -0.48
CA PRO A 109 -8.77 21.36 -0.24
C PRO A 109 -10.14 21.21 0.42
N SER A 110 -10.96 20.31 -0.11
CA SER A 110 -12.19 19.91 0.57
C SER A 110 -11.89 19.18 1.88
N ASP A 111 -12.90 19.07 2.77
CA ASP A 111 -12.77 18.33 4.02
C ASP A 111 -12.38 16.87 3.80
N ALA A 112 -12.91 16.23 2.76
CA ALA A 112 -12.55 14.86 2.39
C ALA A 112 -11.07 14.74 2.00
N GLN A 113 -10.53 15.71 1.27
CA GLN A 113 -9.12 15.74 0.87
C GLN A 113 -8.20 16.01 2.07
N ARG A 114 -8.58 16.93 2.97
CA ARG A 114 -7.83 17.19 4.22
C ARG A 114 -7.79 15.94 5.11
N LYS A 115 -8.95 15.30 5.33
CA LYS A 115 -9.05 14.05 6.11
C LYS A 115 -8.21 12.92 5.49
N SER A 116 -8.27 12.76 4.17
CA SER A 116 -7.46 11.79 3.42
C SER A 116 -5.96 12.02 3.64
N PHE A 117 -5.50 13.26 3.49
CA PHE A 117 -4.11 13.64 3.67
C PHE A 117 -3.60 13.36 5.09
N GLU A 118 -4.33 13.77 6.11
CA GLU A 118 -3.92 13.56 7.50
C GLU A 118 -4.03 12.10 7.92
N LEU A 119 -5.04 11.37 7.44
CA LEU A 119 -5.21 9.96 7.78
C LEU A 119 -4.08 9.10 7.21
N ILE A 120 -3.70 9.28 5.93
CA ILE A 120 -2.62 8.50 5.33
C ILE A 120 -1.27 8.80 6.01
N LYS A 121 -1.00 10.06 6.37
CA LYS A 121 0.18 10.44 7.15
C LYS A 121 0.23 9.74 8.49
N ARG A 122 -0.90 9.72 9.22
CA ARG A 122 -1.01 9.07 10.52
C ARG A 122 -0.75 7.57 10.44
N ILE A 123 -1.34 6.89 9.46
CA ILE A 123 -1.18 5.44 9.29
C ILE A 123 0.28 5.10 8.95
N ILE A 124 0.91 5.79 8.00
CA ILE A 124 2.32 5.56 7.67
C ILE A 124 3.23 5.93 8.85
N GLY A 125 2.89 7.01 9.57
CA GLY A 125 3.62 7.48 10.74
C GLY A 125 3.54 6.56 11.95
N SER A 126 2.45 5.77 12.10
CA SER A 126 2.33 4.76 13.16
C SER A 126 3.33 3.62 12.99
N ARG A 127 3.85 3.44 11.77
CA ARG A 127 4.83 2.40 11.43
C ARG A 127 4.36 1.00 11.83
N GLU A 128 3.08 0.70 11.55
CA GLU A 128 2.57 -0.64 11.78
C GLU A 128 3.43 -1.67 11.02
N THR A 129 3.74 -2.76 11.71
CA THR A 129 4.55 -3.83 11.18
C THR A 129 3.65 -4.87 10.53
N MET A 130 3.90 -5.20 9.26
CA MET A 130 3.35 -6.40 8.63
C MET A 130 4.12 -7.60 9.17
N SER A 131 3.40 -8.53 9.78
CA SER A 131 4.01 -9.75 10.31
C SER A 131 4.47 -10.67 9.20
N HIS A 132 5.56 -11.41 9.43
CA HIS A 132 5.90 -12.52 8.55
C HIS A 132 4.78 -13.58 8.58
N PRO A 133 4.45 -14.19 7.43
CA PRO A 133 3.49 -15.29 7.41
C PRO A 133 4.03 -16.49 8.18
N ASP A 134 3.19 -17.07 9.02
CA ASP A 134 3.41 -18.37 9.65
C ASP A 134 2.53 -19.40 8.95
N TYR A 135 3.14 -20.31 8.21
CA TYR A 135 2.41 -21.26 7.38
C TYR A 135 1.73 -22.38 8.20
N ASP A 136 2.04 -22.50 9.47
CA ASP A 136 1.38 -23.43 10.39
C ASP A 136 0.10 -22.86 10.99
N LEU A 137 -0.16 -21.55 10.80
CA LEU A 137 -1.36 -20.87 11.27
C LEU A 137 -2.35 -20.59 10.14
N PRO A 138 -3.66 -20.56 10.43
CA PRO A 138 -4.68 -20.23 9.44
C PRO A 138 -4.55 -18.77 8.97
N PHE A 139 -4.84 -18.54 7.69
CA PHE A 139 -4.94 -17.21 7.09
C PHE A 139 -6.38 -16.75 7.05
N TYR A 140 -6.66 -15.57 7.61
CA TYR A 140 -7.96 -14.90 7.53
C TYR A 140 -7.93 -13.85 6.43
N TRP A 141 -8.83 -14.00 5.47
CA TRP A 141 -8.92 -13.14 4.31
C TRP A 141 -10.15 -12.22 4.42
N TYR A 142 -9.93 -10.94 4.48
CA TYR A 142 -10.96 -9.91 4.45
C TYR A 142 -10.96 -9.27 3.08
N ILE A 143 -12.08 -9.43 2.35
CA ILE A 143 -12.22 -8.99 0.97
C ILE A 143 -13.28 -7.91 0.93
N ASP A 144 -12.99 -6.81 0.25
CA ASP A 144 -13.91 -5.71 0.01
C ASP A 144 -13.86 -5.30 -1.45
N GLY A 145 -15.03 -5.05 -2.05
CA GLY A 145 -15.18 -4.64 -3.44
C GLY A 145 -15.92 -3.30 -3.52
N SER A 146 -15.28 -2.29 -4.11
CA SER A 146 -15.85 -0.97 -4.31
C SER A 146 -15.81 -0.56 -5.78
N LYS A 147 -16.94 -0.08 -6.33
CA LYS A 147 -17.00 0.49 -7.69
C LYS A 147 -16.02 1.64 -7.89
N GLN A 148 -15.76 2.40 -6.83
CA GLN A 148 -14.93 3.58 -6.88
C GLN A 148 -13.43 3.26 -6.73
N TYR A 149 -13.08 2.27 -5.90
CA TYR A 149 -11.70 2.06 -5.45
C TYR A 149 -11.12 0.71 -5.86
N GLY A 150 -11.95 -0.21 -6.39
CA GLY A 150 -11.52 -1.54 -6.78
C GLY A 150 -11.64 -2.59 -5.69
N TYR A 151 -10.86 -3.65 -5.82
CA TYR A 151 -10.80 -4.74 -4.85
C TYR A 151 -9.72 -4.49 -3.82
N GLY A 152 -10.07 -4.67 -2.54
CA GLY A 152 -9.14 -4.67 -1.42
C GLY A 152 -9.12 -6.04 -0.73
N ILE A 153 -7.94 -6.54 -0.39
CA ILE A 153 -7.77 -7.74 0.41
C ILE A 153 -6.85 -7.41 1.58
N GLY A 154 -7.30 -7.74 2.80
CA GLY A 154 -6.45 -7.81 3.97
C GLY A 154 -6.27 -9.25 4.41
N VAL A 155 -5.04 -9.68 4.57
CA VAL A 155 -4.67 -11.00 5.06
C VAL A 155 -4.12 -10.88 6.45
N TYR A 156 -4.67 -11.66 7.36
CA TYR A 156 -4.33 -11.64 8.78
C TYR A 156 -4.09 -13.05 9.30
N GLN A 157 -3.38 -13.15 10.40
CA GLN A 157 -3.22 -14.36 11.19
C GLN A 157 -3.43 -14.05 12.66
N ASP A 158 -3.80 -15.05 13.45
CA ASP A 158 -3.86 -14.89 14.90
C ASP A 158 -2.47 -14.60 15.47
N ASP A 159 -2.41 -13.67 16.41
CA ASP A 159 -1.19 -13.43 17.19
C ASP A 159 -1.21 -14.28 18.46
N PRO A 160 -0.38 -15.33 18.55
CA PRO A 160 -0.33 -16.18 19.73
C PRO A 160 0.05 -15.42 21.03
N SER A 161 0.75 -14.29 20.89
CA SER A 161 1.16 -13.45 22.01
C SER A 161 0.10 -12.45 22.48
N SER A 162 -1.02 -12.37 21.76
CA SER A 162 -2.08 -11.40 22.04
C SER A 162 -2.87 -11.76 23.29
N LYS A 163 -3.12 -10.75 24.14
CA LYS A 163 -3.98 -10.84 25.33
C LYS A 163 -5.49 -10.88 25.05
N TYR A 164 -5.90 -10.67 23.79
CA TYR A 164 -7.31 -10.64 23.42
C TYR A 164 -7.89 -12.05 23.27
N PRO A 165 -9.22 -12.23 23.48
CA PRO A 165 -9.89 -13.52 23.31
C PRO A 165 -9.71 -14.12 21.93
N ALA A 166 -9.79 -15.44 21.83
CA ALA A 166 -9.53 -16.22 20.61
C ALA A 166 -10.34 -15.75 19.39
N ASN A 167 -11.59 -15.31 19.58
CA ASN A 167 -12.47 -14.89 18.49
C ASN A 167 -12.49 -13.37 18.25
N SER A 168 -11.55 -12.63 18.84
CA SER A 168 -11.46 -11.18 18.67
C SER A 168 -10.61 -10.83 17.45
N ARG A 169 -11.13 -9.96 16.57
CA ARG A 169 -10.31 -9.36 15.49
C ARG A 169 -9.10 -8.59 16.02
N LEU A 170 -9.15 -8.13 17.28
CA LEU A 170 -8.02 -7.45 17.94
C LEU A 170 -6.87 -8.41 18.27
N LYS A 171 -7.08 -9.72 18.18
CA LYS A 171 -6.05 -10.73 18.29
C LYS A 171 -5.23 -10.91 17.01
N GLN A 172 -5.78 -10.48 15.88
CA GLN A 172 -5.18 -10.71 14.58
C GLN A 172 -4.11 -9.67 14.26
N LYS A 173 -3.00 -10.15 13.70
CA LYS A 173 -1.92 -9.33 13.16
C LYS A 173 -1.98 -9.33 11.62
N PRO A 174 -1.73 -8.20 10.97
CA PRO A 174 -1.73 -8.12 9.51
C PRO A 174 -0.47 -8.78 8.93
N VAL A 175 -0.67 -9.51 7.84
CA VAL A 175 0.40 -10.16 7.07
C VAL A 175 0.59 -9.48 5.71
N LEU A 176 -0.53 -9.12 5.03
CA LEU A 176 -0.46 -8.58 3.69
C LEU A 176 -1.71 -7.75 3.37
N PHE A 177 -1.53 -6.63 2.67
CA PHE A 177 -2.61 -5.89 2.02
C PHE A 177 -2.40 -5.90 0.51
N LEU A 178 -3.46 -6.26 -0.22
CA LEU A 178 -3.49 -6.26 -1.68
C LEU A 178 -4.58 -5.32 -2.17
N LEU A 179 -4.31 -4.66 -3.29
CA LEU A 179 -5.22 -3.73 -3.93
C LEU A 179 -5.17 -3.93 -5.44
N GLN A 180 -6.34 -3.97 -6.08
CA GLN A 180 -6.48 -4.01 -7.53
C GLN A 180 -7.53 -3.03 -7.99
N GLU A 181 -7.17 -2.14 -8.93
CA GLU A 181 -8.14 -1.27 -9.59
C GLU A 181 -9.07 -2.09 -10.51
N LEU A 182 -10.33 -1.67 -10.59
CA LEU A 182 -11.29 -2.29 -11.50
C LEU A 182 -10.93 -1.98 -12.95
N LYS A 183 -11.00 -3.00 -13.79
CA LYS A 183 -10.99 -2.84 -15.25
C LYS A 183 -12.22 -2.09 -15.71
N ALA A 184 -12.18 -1.52 -16.92
CA ALA A 184 -13.28 -0.72 -17.47
C ALA A 184 -14.63 -1.48 -17.46
N ALA A 185 -14.63 -2.77 -17.79
CA ALA A 185 -15.82 -3.64 -17.74
C ALA A 185 -16.34 -3.86 -16.30
N GLU A 186 -15.43 -4.08 -15.35
CA GLU A 186 -15.76 -4.36 -13.94
C GLU A 186 -16.39 -3.15 -13.23
N LYS A 187 -16.14 -1.93 -13.71
CA LYS A 187 -16.79 -0.71 -13.19
C LYS A 187 -18.30 -0.69 -13.36
N ASN A 188 -18.83 -1.51 -14.29
CA ASN A 188 -20.26 -1.64 -14.54
C ASN A 188 -20.91 -2.78 -13.73
N TYR A 189 -20.13 -3.54 -12.98
CA TYR A 189 -20.63 -4.68 -12.20
C TYR A 189 -21.59 -4.22 -11.10
N TRP A 190 -22.59 -5.07 -10.82
CA TRP A 190 -23.44 -4.96 -9.64
C TRP A 190 -22.62 -5.26 -8.37
N ARG A 191 -23.17 -4.88 -7.22
CA ARG A 191 -22.47 -5.07 -5.93
C ARG A 191 -22.11 -6.55 -5.71
N THR A 192 -23.04 -7.45 -5.99
CA THR A 192 -22.83 -8.90 -5.85
C THR A 192 -21.74 -9.42 -6.79
N GLU A 193 -21.68 -8.90 -8.03
CA GLU A 193 -20.63 -9.26 -8.99
C GLU A 193 -19.27 -8.75 -8.56
N LEU A 194 -19.19 -7.57 -7.92
CA LEU A 194 -17.96 -7.06 -7.35
C LEU A 194 -17.48 -7.91 -6.17
N GLU A 195 -18.38 -8.33 -5.30
CA GLU A 195 -18.03 -9.25 -4.21
C GLU A 195 -17.52 -10.59 -4.75
N ALA A 196 -18.21 -11.17 -5.74
CA ALA A 196 -17.76 -12.39 -6.43
C ALA A 196 -16.42 -12.19 -7.16
N GLY A 197 -16.23 -11.04 -7.83
CA GLY A 197 -14.99 -10.68 -8.50
C GLY A 197 -13.81 -10.57 -7.52
N GLY A 198 -14.05 -10.03 -6.34
CA GLY A 198 -13.08 -9.98 -5.25
C GLY A 198 -12.66 -11.38 -4.78
N LEU A 199 -13.58 -12.31 -4.67
CA LEU A 199 -13.29 -13.72 -4.35
C LEU A 199 -12.45 -14.40 -5.42
N VAL A 200 -12.79 -14.20 -6.71
CA VAL A 200 -12.01 -14.74 -7.83
C VAL A 200 -10.60 -14.16 -7.85
N TRP A 201 -10.48 -12.85 -7.60
CA TRP A 201 -9.16 -12.21 -7.52
C TRP A 201 -8.34 -12.72 -6.33
N ARG A 202 -8.97 -12.91 -5.17
CA ARG A 202 -8.34 -13.58 -4.01
C ARG A 202 -7.74 -14.93 -4.40
N TYR A 203 -8.54 -15.78 -5.07
CA TYR A 203 -8.08 -17.10 -5.48
C TYR A 203 -6.84 -17.02 -6.39
N ARG A 204 -6.86 -16.10 -7.37
CA ARG A 204 -5.72 -15.86 -8.27
C ARG A 204 -4.50 -15.27 -7.58
N SER A 205 -4.68 -14.54 -6.47
CA SER A 205 -3.60 -13.90 -5.71
C SER A 205 -3.10 -14.77 -4.58
N SER A 206 -3.77 -15.86 -4.24
CA SER A 206 -3.41 -16.71 -3.09
C SER A 206 -2.04 -17.39 -3.26
N PHE A 207 -1.57 -17.62 -4.50
CA PHE A 207 -0.25 -18.18 -4.77
C PHE A 207 0.91 -17.32 -4.23
N ILE A 208 0.68 -16.03 -3.92
CA ILE A 208 1.68 -15.15 -3.28
C ILE A 208 2.05 -15.66 -1.88
N LEU A 209 1.13 -16.38 -1.22
CA LEU A 209 1.31 -16.93 0.12
C LEU A 209 1.48 -18.46 0.13
N TRP A 210 1.51 -19.12 -1.05
CA TRP A 210 1.71 -20.56 -1.09
C TRP A 210 3.21 -20.84 -0.93
N LYS A 211 3.47 -21.76 -0.04
CA LYS A 211 4.78 -22.40 0.09
C LYS A 211 4.78 -23.57 -0.92
N ASP A 212 5.71 -23.54 -1.90
CA ASP A 212 5.99 -24.69 -2.77
C ASP A 212 6.54 -25.87 -1.95
#